data_8071d58c1078d30ba29c90e7013bdee6
#
_entry.id   8071d58c1078d30ba29c90e7013bdee6
#
_cell.length_a   1.000
_cell.length_b   1.000
_cell.length_c   1.000
_cell.angle_alpha   90.00
_cell.angle_beta   90.00
_cell.angle_gamma   90.00
#
_symmetry.space_group_name_H-M   'P 1'
#
loop_
_entity.id
_entity.type
_entity.pdbx_description
1 polymer ?
#
loop_
_entity_poly.entity_id
_entity_poly.type
_entity_poly.pdbx_seq_one_letter_code
_entity_poly.pdbx_strand_id
1 'polypeptide(L)'
;MKADEEVETPEAHRVYDMYHGYFDQLYRKDTSRWYIEIHGNADACCVHALEIATVGVDADTAKILASKLRDSLTAAGISPNELDIRIEPLNSLRFMAQGNKTKGVLHDVRRAIHIEAPSFARKERRPQYTAALLDFFRGLDSLDRANTNQDPQSTSP
;
A
#
# COMPACT_ATOMS: atom_id res chain seq x y z
N MET A 1 -5.85 -19.61 -9.12
CA MET A 1 -6.76 -18.47 -9.04
C MET A 1 -6.02 -17.29 -9.63
N LYS A 2 -6.51 -16.63 -10.65
CA LYS A 2 -5.90 -15.40 -11.15
C LYS A 2 -6.11 -14.32 -10.10
N ALA A 3 -5.11 -13.50 -9.84
CA ALA A 3 -5.13 -12.48 -8.79
C ALA A 3 -6.24 -11.41 -8.96
N ASP A 4 -6.90 -11.39 -10.10
CA ASP A 4 -7.95 -10.42 -10.46
C ASP A 4 -9.35 -11.05 -10.60
N GLU A 5 -9.53 -12.31 -10.22
CA GLU A 5 -10.86 -12.93 -10.24
C GLU A 5 -11.64 -12.51 -8.98
N GLU A 6 -12.65 -11.68 -9.17
CA GLU A 6 -13.68 -11.45 -8.17
C GLU A 6 -14.35 -12.77 -7.84
N VAL A 7 -14.21 -13.22 -6.61
CA VAL A 7 -14.95 -14.38 -6.11
C VAL A 7 -16.32 -13.87 -5.68
N GLU A 8 -17.29 -13.90 -6.59
CA GLU A 8 -18.70 -13.58 -6.29
C GLU A 8 -19.35 -14.73 -5.48
N THR A 9 -18.94 -14.89 -4.24
CA THR A 9 -19.61 -15.76 -3.28
C THR A 9 -20.34 -14.93 -2.23
N PRO A 10 -21.43 -15.46 -1.63
CA PRO A 10 -22.12 -14.78 -0.52
C PRO A 10 -21.18 -14.43 0.65
N GLU A 11 -20.15 -15.25 0.89
CA GLU A 11 -19.14 -15.03 1.91
C GLU A 11 -18.24 -13.86 1.55
N ALA A 12 -17.82 -13.74 0.29
CA ALA A 12 -16.99 -12.63 -0.19
C ALA A 12 -17.76 -11.31 -0.10
N HIS A 13 -19.04 -11.28 -0.51
CA HIS A 13 -19.90 -10.11 -0.36
C HIS A 13 -20.06 -9.70 1.10
N ARG A 14 -20.31 -10.65 2.00
CA ARG A 14 -20.45 -10.36 3.44
C ARG A 14 -19.17 -9.79 4.04
N VAL A 15 -18.01 -10.32 3.66
CA VAL A 15 -16.70 -9.78 4.10
C VAL A 15 -16.49 -8.37 3.54
N TYR A 16 -16.83 -8.16 2.29
CA TYR A 16 -16.77 -6.85 1.64
C TYR A 16 -17.67 -5.83 2.36
N ASP A 17 -18.93 -6.17 2.61
CA ASP A 17 -19.88 -5.29 3.30
C ASP A 17 -19.42 -4.94 4.72
N MET A 18 -18.83 -5.91 5.42
CA MET A 18 -18.26 -5.69 6.75
C MET A 18 -17.05 -4.74 6.68
N TYR A 19 -16.16 -4.91 5.71
CA TYR A 19 -15.03 -4.01 5.48
C TYR A 19 -15.50 -2.61 5.11
N HIS A 20 -16.48 -2.49 4.23
CA HIS A 20 -17.08 -1.20 3.87
C HIS A 20 -17.71 -0.51 5.06
N GLY A 21 -18.40 -1.23 5.94
CA GLY A 21 -18.96 -0.69 7.16
C GLY A 21 -17.90 -0.10 8.10
N TYR A 22 -16.77 -0.79 8.29
CA TYR A 22 -15.63 -0.27 9.07
C TYR A 22 -14.96 0.90 8.37
N PHE A 23 -14.75 0.80 7.07
CA PHE A 23 -14.17 1.86 6.26
C PHE A 23 -14.99 3.15 6.37
N ASP A 24 -16.29 3.10 6.20
CA ASP A 24 -17.19 4.24 6.32
C ASP A 24 -17.12 4.90 7.71
N GLN A 25 -17.01 4.11 8.75
CA GLN A 25 -16.92 4.63 10.12
C GLN A 25 -15.59 5.33 10.41
N LEU A 26 -14.49 4.83 9.85
CA LEU A 26 -13.13 5.27 10.19
C LEU A 26 -12.59 6.28 9.19
N TYR A 27 -12.78 6.04 7.89
CA TYR A 27 -12.14 6.83 6.83
C TYR A 27 -12.94 8.07 6.44
N ARG A 28 -14.27 8.01 6.42
CA ARG A 28 -15.10 9.20 6.09
C ARG A 28 -14.92 10.36 7.07
N LYS A 29 -14.42 10.09 8.27
CA LYS A 29 -14.13 11.12 9.28
C LYS A 29 -12.79 11.82 9.05
N ASP A 30 -11.87 11.21 8.32
CA ASP A 30 -10.55 11.77 8.07
C ASP A 30 -9.98 11.23 6.74
N THR A 31 -10.36 11.90 5.64
CA THR A 31 -9.94 11.55 4.27
C THR A 31 -8.48 11.91 3.97
N SER A 32 -7.75 12.53 4.93
CA SER A 32 -6.33 12.83 4.78
C SER A 32 -5.44 11.60 5.02
N ARG A 33 -5.96 10.56 5.66
CA ARG A 33 -5.20 9.38 6.03
C ARG A 33 -4.93 8.44 4.86
N TRP A 34 -3.85 7.69 5.01
CA TRP A 34 -3.52 6.58 4.12
C TRP A 34 -4.40 5.37 4.45
N TYR A 35 -5.01 4.80 3.41
CA TYR A 35 -5.57 3.46 3.50
C TYR A 35 -4.48 2.45 3.14
N ILE A 36 -4.28 1.42 3.96
CA ILE A 36 -3.20 0.45 3.78
C ILE A 36 -3.77 -0.96 3.83
N GLU A 37 -3.51 -1.73 2.77
CA GLU A 37 -3.77 -3.16 2.70
C GLU A 37 -2.45 -3.92 2.61
N ILE A 38 -2.37 -5.04 3.33
CA ILE A 38 -1.22 -5.93 3.29
C ILE A 38 -1.70 -7.33 2.93
N HIS A 39 -1.25 -7.79 1.79
CA HIS A 39 -1.55 -9.12 1.26
C HIS A 39 -0.29 -9.98 1.20
N GLY A 40 -0.50 -11.26 1.02
CA GLY A 40 0.59 -12.22 0.88
C GLY A 40 0.65 -12.79 -0.52
N ASN A 41 1.74 -12.53 -1.21
CA ASN A 41 2.05 -13.12 -2.49
C ASN A 41 2.76 -14.47 -2.30
N ALA A 42 2.28 -15.52 -2.98
CA ALA A 42 2.89 -16.86 -2.99
C ALA A 42 3.41 -17.26 -4.38
N ASP A 43 3.41 -16.34 -5.35
CA ASP A 43 3.84 -16.62 -6.71
C ASP A 43 5.37 -16.83 -6.77
N ALA A 44 5.77 -17.93 -7.39
CA ALA A 44 7.18 -18.33 -7.52
C ALA A 44 8.01 -17.31 -8.32
N CYS A 45 7.40 -16.53 -9.22
CA CYS A 45 8.11 -15.50 -9.98
C CYS A 45 8.59 -14.32 -9.12
N CYS A 46 7.94 -14.10 -7.98
CA CYS A 46 8.06 -12.86 -7.22
C CYS A 46 8.48 -13.09 -5.76
N VAL A 47 9.23 -14.15 -5.51
CA VAL A 47 9.65 -14.59 -4.15
C VAL A 47 10.40 -13.50 -3.39
N HIS A 48 11.13 -12.65 -4.10
CA HIS A 48 11.92 -11.55 -3.55
C HIS A 48 11.43 -10.17 -4.01
N ALA A 49 10.23 -10.05 -4.59
CA ALA A 49 9.65 -8.79 -5.02
C ALA A 49 8.52 -8.37 -4.08
N LEU A 50 8.68 -7.21 -3.46
CA LEU A 50 7.64 -6.51 -2.72
C LEU A 50 6.94 -5.56 -3.69
N GLU A 51 5.73 -5.88 -4.07
CA GLU A 51 4.96 -5.10 -5.02
C GLU A 51 3.95 -4.21 -4.31
N ILE A 52 3.89 -2.95 -4.73
CA ILE A 52 3.07 -1.92 -4.08
C ILE A 52 2.23 -1.23 -5.13
N ALA A 53 0.96 -1.60 -5.21
CA ALA A 53 -0.01 -0.86 -5.99
C ALA A 53 -0.49 0.35 -5.19
N THR A 54 -0.80 1.45 -5.88
CA THR A 54 -1.14 2.71 -5.22
C THR A 54 -2.41 3.35 -5.79
N VAL A 55 -3.06 4.18 -4.99
CA VAL A 55 -4.15 5.08 -5.39
C VAL A 55 -3.79 6.49 -4.94
N GLY A 56 -3.99 7.48 -5.83
CA GLY A 56 -3.74 8.89 -5.50
C GLY A 56 -2.29 9.23 -5.20
N VAL A 57 -1.34 8.48 -5.77
CA VAL A 57 0.10 8.64 -5.60
C VAL A 57 0.73 8.97 -6.95
N ASP A 58 1.37 10.13 -7.04
CA ASP A 58 2.16 10.54 -8.19
C ASP A 58 3.59 9.94 -8.17
N ALA A 59 4.33 10.13 -9.24
CA ALA A 59 5.66 9.57 -9.38
C ALA A 59 6.66 10.09 -8.33
N ASP A 60 6.55 11.34 -7.91
CA ASP A 60 7.49 11.92 -6.95
C ASP A 60 7.17 11.43 -5.53
N THR A 61 5.91 11.36 -5.17
CA THR A 61 5.46 10.71 -3.93
C THR A 61 5.87 9.23 -3.90
N ALA A 62 5.71 8.51 -5.01
CA ALA A 62 6.12 7.10 -5.10
C ALA A 62 7.64 6.91 -4.89
N LYS A 63 8.49 7.82 -5.41
CA LYS A 63 9.95 7.80 -5.14
C LYS A 63 10.25 7.97 -3.66
N ILE A 64 9.56 8.90 -3.00
CA ILE A 64 9.71 9.14 -1.56
C ILE A 64 9.29 7.91 -0.76
N LEU A 65 8.14 7.32 -1.08
CA LEU A 65 7.65 6.09 -0.44
C LEU A 65 8.62 4.93 -0.61
N ALA A 66 9.11 4.70 -1.83
CA ALA A 66 10.08 3.64 -2.12
C ALA A 66 11.40 3.84 -1.35
N SER A 67 11.89 5.09 -1.26
CA SER A 67 13.10 5.40 -0.49
C SER A 67 12.88 5.13 1.00
N LYS A 68 11.82 5.67 1.59
CA LYS A 68 11.50 5.47 3.02
C LYS A 68 11.36 3.99 3.37
N LEU A 69 10.65 3.22 2.54
CA LEU A 69 10.50 1.79 2.77
C LEU A 69 11.84 1.05 2.68
N ARG A 70 12.69 1.42 1.72
CA ARG A 70 14.04 0.85 1.59
C ARG A 70 14.89 1.16 2.82
N ASP A 71 14.83 2.38 3.32
CA ASP A 71 15.55 2.81 4.52
C ASP A 71 15.06 2.02 5.76
N SER A 72 13.75 1.87 5.93
CA SER A 72 13.15 1.09 7.02
C SER A 72 13.52 -0.40 6.94
N LEU A 73 13.51 -1.00 5.73
CA LEU A 73 13.94 -2.39 5.52
C LEU A 73 15.43 -2.57 5.85
N THR A 74 16.27 -1.64 5.40
CA THR A 74 17.72 -1.65 5.67
C THR A 74 17.99 -1.52 7.16
N ALA A 75 17.33 -0.59 7.84
CA ALA A 75 17.44 -0.40 9.28
C ALA A 75 16.99 -1.64 10.07
N ALA A 76 16.03 -2.38 9.56
CA ALA A 76 15.56 -3.65 10.14
C ALA A 76 16.44 -4.86 9.76
N GLY A 77 17.50 -4.69 8.97
CA GLY A 77 18.44 -5.74 8.58
C GLY A 77 18.03 -6.55 7.35
N ILE A 78 17.18 -5.99 6.47
CA ILE A 78 16.88 -6.57 5.15
C ILE A 78 17.62 -5.74 4.09
N SER A 79 18.57 -6.38 3.42
CA SER A 79 19.38 -5.73 2.38
C SER A 79 18.53 -5.45 1.12
N PRO A 80 18.79 -4.34 0.40
CA PRO A 80 18.19 -4.08 -0.90
C PRO A 80 18.42 -5.18 -1.95
N ASN A 81 19.46 -6.00 -1.76
CA ASN A 81 19.73 -7.16 -2.63
C ASN A 81 18.89 -8.37 -2.28
N GLU A 82 18.29 -8.43 -1.09
CA GLU A 82 17.42 -9.52 -0.65
C GLU A 82 15.96 -9.30 -1.02
N LEU A 83 15.51 -8.04 -1.16
CA LEU A 83 14.12 -7.69 -1.42
C LEU A 83 14.03 -6.52 -2.39
N ASP A 84 13.53 -6.79 -3.59
CA ASP A 84 13.26 -5.79 -4.63
C ASP A 84 11.95 -5.06 -4.33
N ILE A 85 11.96 -3.73 -4.30
CA ILE A 85 10.78 -2.89 -4.08
C ILE A 85 10.29 -2.37 -5.43
N ARG A 86 9.08 -2.74 -5.79
CA ARG A 86 8.37 -2.27 -6.98
C ARG A 86 7.13 -1.51 -6.57
N ILE A 87 6.99 -0.28 -7.03
CA ILE A 87 5.87 0.60 -6.66
C ILE A 87 5.29 1.30 -7.90
N GLU A 88 3.99 1.36 -7.99
CA GLU A 88 3.28 2.20 -8.95
C GLU A 88 3.42 3.70 -8.59
N PRO A 89 3.53 4.60 -9.58
CA PRO A 89 3.60 4.35 -11.03
C PRO A 89 5.03 4.13 -11.56
N LEU A 90 6.05 3.96 -10.73
CA LEU A 90 7.45 3.87 -11.14
C LEU A 90 7.79 2.56 -11.82
N ASN A 91 7.11 1.49 -11.46
CA ASN A 91 7.38 0.13 -11.93
C ASN A 91 6.11 -0.51 -12.49
N SER A 92 6.30 -1.40 -13.44
CA SER A 92 5.26 -2.35 -13.83
C SER A 92 5.13 -3.43 -12.77
N LEU A 93 3.92 -3.65 -12.27
CA LEU A 93 3.60 -4.64 -11.25
C LEU A 93 2.90 -5.85 -11.88
N ARG A 94 3.08 -7.01 -11.28
CA ARG A 94 2.27 -8.19 -11.57
C ARG A 94 0.91 -8.13 -10.86
N PHE A 95 0.91 -7.63 -9.62
CA PHE A 95 -0.27 -7.50 -8.77
C PHE A 95 -0.66 -6.02 -8.62
N MET A 96 -1.49 -5.53 -9.55
CA MET A 96 -1.89 -4.13 -9.60
C MET A 96 -3.14 -3.81 -8.79
N ALA A 97 -3.73 -4.79 -8.10
CA ALA A 97 -4.99 -4.65 -7.36
C ALA A 97 -6.14 -4.06 -8.21
N GLN A 98 -6.16 -4.38 -9.51
CA GLN A 98 -7.06 -3.73 -10.48
C GLN A 98 -8.54 -3.92 -10.14
N GLY A 99 -8.95 -5.12 -9.73
CA GLY A 99 -10.32 -5.39 -9.29
C GLY A 99 -10.71 -4.52 -8.09
N ASN A 100 -9.83 -4.42 -7.09
CA ASN A 100 -10.08 -3.62 -5.90
C ASN A 100 -10.09 -2.10 -6.21
N LYS A 101 -9.27 -1.64 -7.16
CA LYS A 101 -9.27 -0.25 -7.63
C LYS A 101 -10.54 0.12 -8.43
N THR A 102 -11.20 -0.84 -9.05
CA THR A 102 -12.39 -0.60 -9.88
C THR A 102 -13.70 -0.75 -9.13
N LYS A 103 -13.79 -1.68 -8.17
CA LYS A 103 -15.04 -2.03 -7.50
C LYS A 103 -14.89 -2.24 -5.99
N GLY A 104 -13.65 -2.33 -5.47
CA GLY A 104 -13.36 -2.55 -4.07
C GLY A 104 -13.13 -1.25 -3.28
N VAL A 105 -12.66 -1.39 -2.05
CA VAL A 105 -12.38 -0.27 -1.15
C VAL A 105 -11.35 0.71 -1.73
N LEU A 106 -10.40 0.22 -2.53
CA LEU A 106 -9.41 1.09 -3.19
C LEU A 106 -10.02 2.07 -4.19
N HIS A 107 -11.24 1.79 -4.70
CA HIS A 107 -11.98 2.72 -5.55
C HIS A 107 -12.44 3.97 -4.79
N ASP A 108 -12.78 3.83 -3.52
CA ASP A 108 -13.43 4.88 -2.73
C ASP A 108 -12.46 5.72 -1.90
N VAL A 109 -11.15 5.38 -1.95
CA VAL A 109 -10.12 6.09 -1.17
C VAL A 109 -9.38 7.13 -2.00
N ARG A 110 -8.96 8.21 -1.36
CA ARG A 110 -8.14 9.25 -1.99
C ARG A 110 -6.68 8.85 -2.11
N ARG A 111 -6.17 8.10 -1.13
CA ARG A 111 -4.78 7.62 -1.07
C ARG A 111 -4.72 6.23 -0.49
N ALA A 112 -4.07 5.33 -1.20
CA ALA A 112 -3.88 3.97 -0.72
C ALA A 112 -2.51 3.40 -1.09
N ILE A 113 -2.09 2.45 -0.26
CA ILE A 113 -0.96 1.57 -0.47
C ILE A 113 -1.45 0.14 -0.31
N HIS A 114 -1.40 -0.62 -1.39
CA HIS A 114 -1.72 -2.04 -1.40
C HIS A 114 -0.44 -2.84 -1.59
N ILE A 115 -0.02 -3.56 -0.54
CA ILE A 115 1.26 -4.26 -0.48
C ILE A 115 1.05 -5.75 -0.72
N GLU A 116 1.72 -6.29 -1.74
CA GLU A 116 1.85 -7.72 -1.98
C GLU A 116 3.20 -8.21 -1.45
N ALA A 117 3.16 -8.76 -0.25
CA ALA A 117 4.36 -9.20 0.45
C ALA A 117 4.79 -10.60 0.01
N PRO A 118 6.04 -10.80 -0.47
CA PRO A 118 6.52 -12.09 -0.91
C PRO A 118 6.72 -13.07 0.24
N SER A 119 6.73 -14.37 -0.09
CA SER A 119 6.91 -15.44 0.89
C SER A 119 8.17 -15.28 1.74
N PHE A 120 9.29 -14.88 1.12
CA PHE A 120 10.55 -14.59 1.79
C PHE A 120 10.38 -13.58 2.95
N ALA A 121 9.78 -12.43 2.70
CA ALA A 121 9.58 -11.41 3.72
C ALA A 121 8.67 -11.89 4.87
N ARG A 122 7.60 -12.64 4.53
CA ARG A 122 6.59 -13.08 5.50
C ARG A 122 7.00 -14.29 6.36
N LYS A 123 7.93 -15.12 5.86
CA LYS A 123 8.35 -16.36 6.53
C LYS A 123 9.75 -16.24 7.10
N GLU A 124 10.74 -16.00 6.24
CA GLU A 124 12.15 -16.04 6.61
C GLU A 124 12.61 -14.79 7.33
N ARG A 125 12.06 -13.64 6.96
CA ARG A 125 12.40 -12.31 7.51
C ARG A 125 11.25 -11.65 8.27
N ARG A 126 10.28 -12.43 8.73
CA ARG A 126 9.05 -11.92 9.36
C ARG A 126 9.28 -10.88 10.45
N PRO A 127 10.17 -11.07 11.44
CA PRO A 127 10.37 -10.07 12.49
C PRO A 127 10.92 -8.76 11.94
N GLN A 128 11.93 -8.83 11.06
CA GLN A 128 12.56 -7.67 10.44
C GLN A 128 11.57 -6.93 9.52
N TYR A 129 10.82 -7.68 8.71
CA TYR A 129 9.81 -7.13 7.82
C TYR A 129 8.70 -6.42 8.60
N THR A 130 8.23 -7.01 9.69
CA THR A 130 7.22 -6.37 10.55
C THR A 130 7.75 -5.08 11.16
N ALA A 131 8.98 -5.08 11.67
CA ALA A 131 9.61 -3.88 12.22
C ALA A 131 9.76 -2.77 11.16
N ALA A 132 10.19 -3.13 9.96
CA ALA A 132 10.32 -2.19 8.85
C ALA A 132 8.97 -1.58 8.44
N LEU A 133 7.91 -2.38 8.33
CA LEU A 133 6.58 -1.86 8.01
C LEU A 133 6.05 -0.91 9.09
N LEU A 134 6.24 -1.24 10.36
CA LEU A 134 5.82 -0.35 11.47
C LEU A 134 6.55 0.99 11.43
N ASP A 135 7.85 0.99 11.14
CA ASP A 135 8.65 2.21 10.98
C ASP A 135 8.19 3.01 9.75
N PHE A 136 8.03 2.35 8.62
CA PHE A 136 7.53 2.96 7.39
C PHE A 136 6.17 3.63 7.59
N PHE A 137 5.20 2.94 8.22
CA PHE A 137 3.85 3.49 8.43
C PHE A 137 3.84 4.69 9.38
N ARG A 138 4.66 4.70 10.42
CA ARG A 138 4.84 5.89 11.27
C ARG A 138 5.37 7.09 10.49
N GLY A 139 6.19 6.84 9.47
CA GLY A 139 6.72 7.87 8.59
C GLY A 139 5.70 8.46 7.60
N LEU A 140 4.58 7.78 7.31
CA LEU A 140 3.55 8.27 6.38
C LEU A 140 2.83 9.52 6.89
N ASP A 141 2.53 9.60 8.18
CA ASP A 141 1.86 10.76 8.79
C ASP A 141 2.67 12.06 8.62
N SER A 142 3.99 11.95 8.53
CA SER A 142 4.86 13.12 8.32
C SER A 142 4.84 13.64 6.88
N LEU A 143 4.56 12.79 5.91
CA LEU A 143 4.44 13.16 4.49
C LEU A 143 3.18 14.01 4.24
N ASP A 144 2.10 13.71 4.93
CA ASP A 144 0.85 14.45 4.77
C ASP A 144 0.96 15.88 5.31
N ARG A 145 1.68 16.07 6.41
CA ARG A 145 1.90 17.41 6.98
C ARG A 145 2.80 18.31 6.11
N ALA A 146 3.73 17.74 5.39
CA ALA A 146 4.61 18.49 4.49
C ALA A 146 3.84 18.98 3.25
N ASN A 147 2.90 18.20 2.73
CA ASN A 147 2.11 18.53 1.55
C ASN A 147 0.97 19.54 1.85
N THR A 148 0.40 19.52 3.04
CA THR A 148 -0.66 20.48 3.44
C THR A 148 -0.12 21.90 3.65
N ASN A 149 1.17 22.08 3.90
CA ASN A 149 1.80 23.40 4.04
C ASN A 149 2.21 24.04 2.69
N GLN A 150 2.02 23.36 1.57
CA GLN A 150 2.36 23.88 0.23
C GLN A 150 1.14 24.35 -0.58
N ASP A 151 -0.06 24.28 -0.04
CA ASP A 151 -1.25 24.83 -0.71
C ASP A 151 -1.25 26.36 -0.49
N PRO A 152 -0.82 27.18 -1.47
CA PRO A 152 -0.87 28.62 -1.33
C PRO A 152 -2.33 29.02 -1.34
N GLN A 153 -2.76 29.66 -0.26
CA GLN A 153 -4.03 30.33 -0.12
C GLN A 153 -4.46 30.94 -1.46
N SER A 154 -5.58 30.48 -1.98
CA SER A 154 -6.31 31.20 -3.00
C SER A 154 -6.79 32.51 -2.39
N THR A 155 -5.96 33.54 -2.45
CA THR A 155 -6.40 34.89 -2.33
C THR A 155 -7.23 35.21 -3.57
N SER A 156 -8.52 35.00 -3.49
CA SER A 156 -9.48 35.61 -4.41
C SER A 156 -9.72 37.06 -3.95
N PRO A 157 -9.69 38.02 -4.90
CA PRO A 157 -10.00 39.42 -4.65
C PRO A 157 -11.49 39.63 -4.40
#